data_7d058a40515a324dbb9c97721691b7f1
#
_entry.id   7d058a40515a324dbb9c97721691b7f1
#
_cell.length_a   1.000
_cell.length_b   1.000
_cell.length_c   1.000
_cell.angle_alpha   90.00
_cell.angle_beta   90.00
_cell.angle_gamma   90.00
#
_symmetry.space_group_name_H-M   'P 1'
#
loop_
_entity.id
_entity.type
_entity.pdbx_description
1 polymer ?
#
loop_
_entity_poly.entity_id
_entity_poly.type
_entity_poly.pdbx_seq_one_letter_code
_entity_poly.pdbx_strand_id
1 'polypeptide(L)'
;HNKEIICGIIYDPIKDEMFVAEKGNGSYLNNQRVRVSSRSMLKDCIIFTGGPKHDAKNKELALTEYNNFSNKVLIPIRKMGSASLDMAYVAAGRSDGFWQRNLNYWDIAAGIIIVKEAGGFVTDFKGENDYLENETILVSNPRINSEMVQVFK
;
A
#
# COMPACT_ATOMS: atom_id res chain seq x y z
N HIS A 1 5.37 -16.53 12.34
CA HIS A 1 6.26 -17.27 13.24
C HIS A 1 7.03 -16.28 14.12
N ASN A 2 7.05 -16.47 15.44
CA ASN A 2 7.72 -15.56 16.39
C ASN A 2 7.37 -14.06 16.21
N LYS A 3 6.10 -13.75 15.98
CA LYS A 3 5.57 -12.40 15.67
C LYS A 3 6.09 -11.79 14.35
N GLU A 4 6.73 -12.57 13.50
CA GLU A 4 7.18 -12.14 12.19
C GLU A 4 6.32 -12.76 11.09
N ILE A 5 6.00 -11.97 10.04
CA ILE A 5 5.31 -12.44 8.85
C ILE A 5 6.35 -13.12 7.95
N ILE A 6 6.23 -14.42 7.75
CA ILE A 6 7.17 -15.22 6.95
C ILE A 6 6.67 -15.55 5.55
N CYS A 7 5.34 -15.57 5.36
CA CYS A 7 4.71 -15.74 4.04
C CYS A 7 3.38 -15.01 3.99
N GLY A 8 2.92 -14.72 2.78
CA GLY A 8 1.63 -14.09 2.52
C GLY A 8 1.09 -14.50 1.17
N ILE A 9 -0.23 -14.68 1.11
CA ILE A 9 -0.97 -14.99 -0.12
C ILE A 9 -2.17 -14.07 -0.20
N ILE A 10 -2.38 -13.46 -1.37
CA ILE A 10 -3.57 -12.70 -1.74
C ILE A 10 -4.06 -13.24 -3.08
N TYR A 11 -5.34 -13.62 -3.15
CA TYR A 11 -5.92 -14.18 -4.36
C TYR A 11 -7.13 -13.35 -4.81
N ASP A 12 -7.10 -12.89 -6.06
CA ASP A 12 -8.23 -12.27 -6.75
C ASP A 12 -8.93 -13.33 -7.61
N PRO A 13 -10.08 -13.88 -7.18
CA PRO A 13 -10.75 -14.96 -7.90
C PRO A 13 -11.41 -14.50 -9.20
N ILE A 14 -11.64 -13.20 -9.37
CA ILE A 14 -12.26 -12.67 -10.59
C ILE A 14 -11.25 -12.60 -11.73
N LYS A 15 -9.99 -12.27 -11.41
CA LYS A 15 -8.92 -12.19 -12.41
C LYS A 15 -8.05 -13.43 -12.47
N ASP A 16 -8.28 -14.39 -11.57
CA ASP A 16 -7.43 -15.56 -11.37
C ASP A 16 -5.96 -15.16 -11.13
N GLU A 17 -5.76 -14.17 -10.24
CA GLU A 17 -4.46 -13.63 -9.90
C GLU A 17 -4.07 -13.99 -8.47
N MET A 18 -3.04 -14.80 -8.32
CA MET A 18 -2.49 -15.18 -7.01
C MET A 18 -1.16 -14.51 -6.76
N PHE A 19 -1.13 -13.61 -5.77
CA PHE A 19 0.08 -12.95 -5.28
C PHE A 19 0.61 -13.74 -4.10
N VAL A 20 1.88 -14.12 -4.16
CA VAL A 20 2.54 -14.93 -3.13
C VAL A 20 3.90 -14.33 -2.82
N ALA A 21 4.25 -14.27 -1.53
CA ALA A 21 5.60 -13.95 -1.10
C ALA A 21 6.02 -14.82 0.09
N GLU A 22 7.30 -15.14 0.12
CA GLU A 22 7.97 -15.79 1.24
C GLU A 22 9.24 -15.00 1.55
N LYS A 23 9.53 -14.81 2.84
CA LYS A 23 10.66 -14.02 3.33
C LYS A 23 11.99 -14.48 2.70
N GLY A 24 12.67 -13.56 2.03
CA GLY A 24 13.94 -13.80 1.34
C GLY A 24 13.82 -14.42 -0.05
N ASN A 25 12.62 -14.84 -0.49
CA ASN A 25 12.43 -15.51 -1.78
C ASN A 25 11.84 -14.60 -2.86
N GLY A 26 11.38 -13.41 -2.48
CA GLY A 26 10.76 -12.45 -3.39
C GLY A 26 9.24 -12.58 -3.46
N SER A 27 8.63 -11.74 -4.29
CA SER A 27 7.18 -11.71 -4.51
C SER A 27 6.83 -12.14 -5.93
N TYR A 28 5.71 -12.86 -6.07
CA TYR A 28 5.28 -13.49 -7.33
C TYR A 28 3.79 -13.25 -7.57
N LEU A 29 3.42 -13.06 -8.82
CA LEU A 29 2.06 -13.10 -9.35
C LEU A 29 1.97 -14.27 -10.33
N ASN A 30 1.10 -15.26 -10.06
CA ASN A 30 0.94 -16.47 -10.89
C ASN A 30 2.30 -17.06 -11.31
N ASN A 31 3.20 -17.26 -10.33
CA ASN A 31 4.57 -17.78 -10.48
C ASN A 31 5.54 -16.87 -11.25
N GLN A 32 5.13 -15.69 -11.67
CA GLN A 32 6.02 -14.70 -12.27
C GLN A 32 6.50 -13.71 -11.22
N ARG A 33 7.82 -13.52 -11.11
CA ARG A 33 8.39 -12.59 -10.14
C ARG A 33 7.96 -11.16 -10.44
N VAL A 34 7.46 -10.47 -9.41
CA VAL A 34 7.05 -9.07 -9.50
C VAL A 34 7.94 -8.15 -8.67
N ARG A 35 7.94 -6.87 -9.03
CA ARG A 35 8.63 -5.80 -8.31
C ARG A 35 7.78 -4.54 -8.35
N VAL A 36 7.96 -3.70 -7.34
CA VAL A 36 7.39 -2.35 -7.32
C VAL A 36 7.88 -1.52 -8.51
N SER A 37 7.13 -0.50 -8.86
CA SER A 37 7.48 0.40 -9.96
C SER A 37 8.78 1.17 -9.68
N SER A 38 9.36 1.76 -10.72
CA SER A 38 10.56 2.59 -10.63
C SER A 38 10.28 4.09 -10.82
N ARG A 39 9.01 4.53 -10.83
CA ARG A 39 8.66 5.95 -10.91
C ARG A 39 9.24 6.72 -9.72
N SER A 40 9.78 7.90 -10.00
CA SER A 40 10.56 8.68 -9.03
C SER A 40 9.99 10.06 -8.72
N MET A 41 8.94 10.47 -9.41
CA MET A 41 8.27 11.74 -9.18
C MET A 41 6.82 11.48 -8.79
N LEU A 42 6.41 11.90 -7.59
CA LEU A 42 5.07 11.66 -7.06
C LEU A 42 3.97 12.19 -7.99
N LYS A 43 4.20 13.30 -8.66
CA LYS A 43 3.24 13.91 -9.59
C LYS A 43 2.80 12.98 -10.73
N ASP A 44 3.67 12.06 -11.15
CA ASP A 44 3.43 11.14 -12.28
C ASP A 44 2.99 9.74 -11.82
N CYS A 45 2.73 9.59 -10.52
CA CYS A 45 2.42 8.30 -9.91
C CYS A 45 0.93 8.00 -9.92
N ILE A 46 0.61 6.71 -10.01
CA ILE A 46 -0.72 6.16 -9.78
C ILE A 46 -0.83 5.79 -8.31
N ILE A 47 -1.68 6.49 -7.57
CA ILE A 47 -1.84 6.30 -6.14
C ILE A 47 -3.22 5.76 -5.83
N PHE A 48 -3.27 4.77 -4.93
CA PHE A 48 -4.49 4.16 -4.43
C PHE A 48 -4.78 4.59 -2.99
N THR A 49 -6.05 4.59 -2.62
CA THR A 49 -6.48 4.77 -1.23
C THR A 49 -7.79 4.04 -0.97
N GLY A 50 -8.02 3.68 0.29
CA GLY A 50 -9.31 3.19 0.73
C GLY A 50 -10.26 4.31 1.14
N GLY A 51 -11.49 3.92 1.50
CA GLY A 51 -12.45 4.83 2.10
C GLY A 51 -12.25 4.97 3.61
N PRO A 52 -12.71 6.09 4.23
CA PRO A 52 -12.77 6.18 5.67
C PRO A 52 -13.78 5.17 6.24
N LYS A 53 -13.54 4.69 7.47
CA LYS A 53 -14.58 4.04 8.27
C LYS A 53 -15.73 5.02 8.50
N HIS A 54 -16.96 4.49 8.68
CA HIS A 54 -18.23 5.22 8.72
C HIS A 54 -18.41 6.10 9.98
N ASP A 55 -17.46 6.97 10.28
CA ASP A 55 -17.65 8.01 11.30
C ASP A 55 -17.26 9.39 10.75
N ALA A 56 -17.88 10.45 11.29
CA ALA A 56 -17.73 11.80 10.77
C ALA A 56 -16.30 12.34 10.89
N LYS A 57 -15.59 12.04 12.00
CA LYS A 57 -14.22 12.51 12.25
C LYS A 57 -13.22 11.89 11.27
N ASN A 58 -13.31 10.59 11.06
CA ASN A 58 -12.47 9.88 10.10
C ASN A 58 -12.76 10.30 8.66
N LYS A 59 -14.02 10.66 8.35
CA LYS A 59 -14.39 11.14 7.02
C LYS A 59 -13.75 12.50 6.70
N GLU A 60 -13.78 13.46 7.62
CA GLU A 60 -13.17 14.78 7.43
C GLU A 60 -11.66 14.68 7.24
N LEU A 61 -11.01 13.88 8.09
CA LEU A 61 -9.57 13.64 8.01
C LEU A 61 -9.18 12.97 6.68
N ALA A 62 -9.93 11.94 6.27
CA ALA A 62 -9.68 11.26 4.99
C ALA A 62 -9.90 12.16 3.77
N LEU A 63 -10.85 13.11 3.84
CA LEU A 63 -11.04 14.11 2.79
C LEU A 63 -9.86 15.09 2.72
N THR A 64 -9.35 15.53 3.86
CA THR A 64 -8.16 16.40 3.93
C THR A 64 -6.95 15.71 3.33
N GLU A 65 -6.69 14.45 3.71
CA GLU A 65 -5.60 13.64 3.16
C GLU A 65 -5.76 13.45 1.64
N TYR A 66 -6.96 13.11 1.19
CA TYR A 66 -7.26 12.95 -0.22
C TYR A 66 -6.96 14.25 -1.01
N ASN A 67 -7.39 15.39 -0.50
CA ASN A 67 -7.15 16.69 -1.13
C ASN A 67 -5.65 17.01 -1.17
N ASN A 68 -4.93 16.77 -0.08
CA ASN A 68 -3.48 16.97 -0.01
C ASN A 68 -2.74 16.15 -1.07
N PHE A 69 -3.08 14.87 -1.21
CA PHE A 69 -2.51 14.01 -2.26
C PHE A 69 -2.94 14.44 -3.66
N SER A 70 -4.23 14.77 -3.86
CA SER A 70 -4.75 15.18 -5.17
C SER A 70 -4.04 16.41 -5.72
N ASN A 71 -3.57 17.30 -4.84
CA ASN A 71 -2.78 18.47 -5.22
C ASN A 71 -1.31 18.15 -5.59
N LYS A 72 -0.84 16.93 -5.32
CA LYS A 72 0.54 16.49 -5.57
C LYS A 72 0.67 15.59 -6.79
N VAL A 73 -0.42 14.99 -7.27
CA VAL A 73 -0.43 14.05 -8.37
C VAL A 73 -1.23 14.59 -9.56
N LEU A 74 -0.76 14.33 -10.78
CA LEU A 74 -1.48 14.69 -12.01
C LEU A 74 -2.54 13.64 -12.37
N ILE A 75 -2.33 12.40 -11.95
CA ILE A 75 -3.23 11.28 -12.21
C ILE A 75 -4.25 11.18 -11.07
N PRO A 76 -5.55 11.07 -11.36
CA PRO A 76 -6.56 10.93 -10.31
C PRO A 76 -6.31 9.72 -9.41
N ILE A 77 -6.43 9.94 -8.10
CA ILE A 77 -6.32 8.89 -7.09
C ILE A 77 -7.45 7.87 -7.28
N ARG A 78 -7.14 6.59 -7.12
CA ARG A 78 -8.08 5.48 -7.32
C ARG A 78 -8.49 4.85 -5.99
N LYS A 79 -9.75 4.38 -5.93
CA LYS A 79 -10.28 3.56 -4.84
C LYS A 79 -10.73 2.24 -5.43
N MET A 80 -10.00 1.16 -5.14
CA MET A 80 -10.27 -0.16 -5.70
C MET A 80 -11.15 -1.02 -4.80
N GLY A 81 -11.19 -0.72 -3.49
CA GLY A 81 -12.13 -1.32 -2.55
C GLY A 81 -11.60 -2.50 -1.74
N SER A 82 -10.35 -2.90 -1.94
CA SER A 82 -9.68 -3.95 -1.16
C SER A 82 -8.25 -3.54 -0.82
N ALA A 83 -7.98 -3.29 0.46
CA ALA A 83 -6.64 -2.89 0.90
C ALA A 83 -5.57 -3.93 0.55
N SER A 84 -5.87 -5.22 0.71
CA SER A 84 -4.93 -6.30 0.36
C SER A 84 -4.59 -6.30 -1.14
N LEU A 85 -5.59 -6.14 -2.02
CA LEU A 85 -5.35 -6.06 -3.45
C LEU A 85 -4.64 -4.76 -3.85
N ASP A 86 -4.96 -3.61 -3.20
CA ASP A 86 -4.26 -2.35 -3.44
C ASP A 86 -2.76 -2.50 -3.12
N MET A 87 -2.41 -3.15 -2.01
CA MET A 87 -1.02 -3.45 -1.65
C MET A 87 -0.36 -4.42 -2.65
N ALA A 88 -1.07 -5.46 -3.08
CA ALA A 88 -0.57 -6.41 -4.08
C ALA A 88 -0.31 -5.73 -5.44
N TYR A 89 -1.13 -4.75 -5.82
CA TYR A 89 -0.92 -3.99 -7.05
C TYR A 89 0.27 -3.03 -6.96
N VAL A 90 0.56 -2.46 -5.78
CA VAL A 90 1.82 -1.73 -5.58
C VAL A 90 3.00 -2.69 -5.74
N ALA A 91 2.96 -3.88 -5.14
CA ALA A 91 4.01 -4.89 -5.26
C ALA A 91 4.26 -5.33 -6.72
N ALA A 92 3.20 -5.38 -7.53
CA ALA A 92 3.29 -5.73 -8.95
C ALA A 92 3.63 -4.55 -9.88
N GLY A 93 3.86 -3.34 -9.32
CA GLY A 93 4.17 -2.14 -10.09
C GLY A 93 2.99 -1.59 -10.93
N ARG A 94 1.77 -2.04 -10.64
CA ARG A 94 0.53 -1.56 -11.30
C ARG A 94 0.06 -0.22 -10.73
N SER A 95 0.41 0.06 -9.48
CA SER A 95 0.33 1.36 -8.84
C SER A 95 1.66 1.66 -8.15
N ASP A 96 1.86 2.90 -7.75
CA ASP A 96 3.13 3.35 -7.19
C ASP A 96 3.07 3.51 -5.68
N GLY A 97 1.86 3.72 -5.15
CA GLY A 97 1.64 3.86 -3.72
C GLY A 97 0.18 3.63 -3.32
N PHE A 98 0.01 3.39 -2.04
CA PHE A 98 -1.28 3.20 -1.38
C PHE A 98 -1.21 3.77 0.04
N TRP A 99 -2.29 4.40 0.51
CA TRP A 99 -2.42 4.76 1.91
C TRP A 99 -3.84 4.51 2.41
N GLN A 100 -3.97 4.15 3.69
CA GLN A 100 -5.26 4.05 4.36
C GLN A 100 -5.10 4.13 5.88
N ARG A 101 -6.19 4.55 6.56
CA ARG A 101 -6.34 4.52 8.02
C ARG A 101 -7.24 3.40 8.48
N ASN A 102 -7.09 3.04 9.76
CA ASN A 102 -8.02 2.18 10.50
C ASN A 102 -8.23 0.80 9.86
N LEU A 103 -7.19 0.23 9.28
CA LEU A 103 -7.19 -1.16 8.81
C LEU A 103 -6.90 -2.12 9.96
N ASN A 104 -7.51 -3.28 9.91
CA ASN A 104 -7.20 -4.36 10.82
C ASN A 104 -5.95 -5.13 10.33
N TYR A 105 -5.30 -5.85 11.23
CA TYR A 105 -4.11 -6.62 10.90
C TYR A 105 -4.34 -7.63 9.78
N TRP A 106 -5.51 -8.29 9.75
CA TRP A 106 -5.85 -9.26 8.71
C TRP A 106 -6.06 -8.65 7.33
N ASP A 107 -6.33 -7.34 7.23
CA ASP A 107 -6.45 -6.62 5.96
C ASP A 107 -5.09 -6.37 5.30
N ILE A 108 -4.00 -6.33 6.09
CA ILE A 108 -2.69 -5.86 5.65
C ILE A 108 -1.56 -6.88 5.79
N ALA A 109 -1.70 -7.88 6.67
CA ALA A 109 -0.61 -8.79 7.01
C ALA A 109 0.03 -9.47 5.78
N ALA A 110 -0.77 -10.04 4.89
CA ALA A 110 -0.26 -10.65 3.68
C ALA A 110 0.35 -9.61 2.71
N GLY A 111 -0.28 -8.44 2.59
CA GLY A 111 0.22 -7.35 1.74
C GLY A 111 1.58 -6.82 2.17
N ILE A 112 1.84 -6.77 3.49
CA ILE A 112 3.12 -6.29 4.04
C ILE A 112 4.30 -7.09 3.49
N ILE A 113 4.25 -8.41 3.58
CA ILE A 113 5.36 -9.23 3.09
C ILE A 113 5.42 -9.23 1.56
N ILE A 114 4.29 -9.24 0.86
CA ILE A 114 4.24 -9.19 -0.61
C ILE A 114 4.90 -7.90 -1.11
N VAL A 115 4.64 -6.76 -0.49
CA VAL A 115 5.27 -5.48 -0.85
C VAL A 115 6.75 -5.46 -0.51
N LYS A 116 7.14 -5.86 0.70
CA LYS A 116 8.55 -5.88 1.12
C LYS A 116 9.40 -6.78 0.22
N GLU A 117 8.94 -7.96 -0.09
CA GLU A 117 9.63 -8.90 -0.97
C GLU A 117 9.65 -8.48 -2.45
N ALA A 118 8.75 -7.58 -2.86
CA ALA A 118 8.79 -6.90 -4.16
C ALA A 118 9.74 -5.68 -4.19
N GLY A 119 10.38 -5.35 -3.06
CA GLY A 119 11.28 -4.22 -2.92
C GLY A 119 10.59 -2.90 -2.61
N GLY A 120 9.35 -2.92 -2.14
CA GLY A 120 8.60 -1.75 -1.69
C GLY A 120 8.80 -1.44 -0.20
N PHE A 121 8.31 -0.27 0.20
CA PHE A 121 8.28 0.18 1.58
C PHE A 121 6.86 0.09 2.14
N VAL A 122 6.76 -0.30 3.40
CA VAL A 122 5.54 -0.29 4.20
C VAL A 122 5.85 0.44 5.49
N THR A 123 5.21 1.59 5.70
CA THR A 123 5.40 2.46 6.87
C THR A 123 4.05 2.94 7.39
N ASP A 124 4.06 3.63 8.52
CA ASP A 124 2.97 4.51 8.92
C ASP A 124 3.06 5.87 8.21
N PHE A 125 2.17 6.81 8.54
CA PHE A 125 2.18 8.17 7.95
C PHE A 125 3.32 9.06 8.45
N LYS A 126 4.05 8.63 9.48
CA LYS A 126 5.27 9.30 9.94
C LYS A 126 6.53 8.79 9.23
N GLY A 127 6.42 7.67 8.51
CA GLY A 127 7.53 6.97 7.88
C GLY A 127 8.19 5.93 8.77
N GLU A 128 7.53 5.54 9.88
CA GLU A 128 8.00 4.56 10.87
C GLU A 128 7.35 3.19 10.63
N ASN A 129 7.79 2.16 11.39
CA ASN A 129 7.27 0.80 11.23
C ASN A 129 6.06 0.50 12.15
N ASP A 130 5.50 1.53 12.79
CA ASP A 130 4.46 1.38 13.82
C ASP A 130 3.04 1.47 13.24
N TYR A 131 2.87 1.03 11.99
CA TYR A 131 1.62 1.12 11.23
C TYR A 131 0.44 0.41 11.87
N LEU A 132 0.67 -0.58 12.74
CA LEU A 132 -0.40 -1.25 13.50
C LEU A 132 -0.85 -0.43 14.70
N GLU A 133 0.09 0.13 15.45
CA GLU A 133 -0.19 0.93 16.64
C GLU A 133 -0.77 2.29 16.27
N ASN A 134 -0.27 2.89 15.20
CA ASN A 134 -0.73 4.18 14.70
C ASN A 134 -1.98 4.08 13.80
N GLU A 135 -2.48 2.87 13.54
CA GLU A 135 -3.65 2.60 12.69
C GLU A 135 -3.58 3.28 11.30
N THR A 136 -2.38 3.51 10.79
CA THR A 136 -2.12 4.16 9.52
C THR A 136 -1.12 3.35 8.71
N ILE A 137 -1.40 3.11 7.44
CA ILE A 137 -0.48 2.41 6.56
C ILE A 137 -0.20 3.22 5.30
N LEU A 138 1.05 3.29 4.93
CA LEU A 138 1.55 3.88 3.70
C LEU A 138 2.47 2.87 3.03
N VAL A 139 2.15 2.56 1.78
CA VAL A 139 2.86 1.60 0.95
C VAL A 139 3.33 2.30 -0.30
N SER A 140 4.57 2.09 -0.71
CA SER A 140 5.11 2.73 -1.90
C SER A 140 6.33 2.02 -2.47
N ASN A 141 6.71 2.41 -3.68
CA ASN A 141 8.07 2.16 -4.13
C ASN A 141 9.05 3.05 -3.34
N PRO A 142 10.34 2.67 -3.21
CA PRO A 142 11.31 3.40 -2.37
C PRO A 142 11.58 4.84 -2.81
N ARG A 143 11.37 5.17 -4.09
CA ARG A 143 11.75 6.48 -4.65
C ARG A 143 10.81 7.60 -4.27
N ILE A 144 9.54 7.28 -4.03
CA ILE A 144 8.51 8.28 -3.69
C ILE A 144 8.08 8.22 -2.22
N ASN A 145 8.59 7.28 -1.42
CA ASN A 145 8.15 7.08 -0.03
C ASN A 145 8.26 8.36 0.80
N SER A 146 9.41 9.02 0.78
CA SER A 146 9.62 10.25 1.54
C SER A 146 8.71 11.40 1.10
N GLU A 147 8.42 11.53 -0.21
CA GLU A 147 7.47 12.53 -0.70
C GLU A 147 6.05 12.22 -0.24
N MET A 148 5.64 10.93 -0.26
CA MET A 148 4.33 10.52 0.25
C MET A 148 4.18 10.78 1.75
N VAL A 149 5.20 10.50 2.57
CA VAL A 149 5.20 10.81 4.01
C VAL A 149 5.04 12.33 4.26
N GLN A 150 5.67 13.18 3.44
CA GLN A 150 5.54 14.64 3.59
C GLN A 150 4.13 15.17 3.35
N VAL A 151 3.26 14.45 2.64
CA VAL A 151 1.86 14.85 2.41
C VAL A 151 1.04 14.82 3.70
N PHE A 152 1.46 14.02 4.70
CA PHE A 152 0.78 13.87 6.00
C PHE A 152 1.33 14.80 7.11
N LYS A 153 2.39 15.54 6.84
CA LYS A 153 3.01 16.51 7.77
C LYS A 153 2.45 17.90 7.54
#